data_12859f711ceb9584f41ae601d1a5dcb2
#
_entry.id   12859f711ceb9584f41ae601d1a5dcb2
#
_cell.length_a   1.000
_cell.length_b   1.000
_cell.length_c   1.000
_cell.angle_alpha   90.00
_cell.angle_beta   90.00
_cell.angle_gamma   90.00
#
_symmetry.space_group_name_H-M   'P 1'
#
loop_
_entity.id
_entity.type
_entity.pdbx_description
1 polymer ?
#
loop_
_entity_poly.entity_id
_entity_poly.type
_entity_poly.pdbx_seq_one_letter_code
_entity_poly.pdbx_strand_id
1 'polypeptide(L)'
;APTLKDLAPRDFVSRSMDQEIKEGRGCGPKKDHVLLDLRHIGADTIRKRLPSILEIGHKFANVDATKEPIPVVPTIHYQMGGIPTNIHGQVVAPKNGGQEIVRGLYAIGECACVSVHGANRLGTNSLLDLLVFGRAAGNHIVASKLKEQSHKALPADGADLALSRLAHLEASTGSERVQVVANDIRRTMQ
;
A
#
# COMPACT_ATOMS: atom_id res chain seq x y z
N ALA A 1 -3.89 -16.51 -18.64
CA ALA A 1 -4.07 -17.81 -17.95
C ALA A 1 -5.22 -18.61 -18.58
N PRO A 2 -4.97 -19.40 -19.63
CA PRO A 2 -6.06 -20.11 -20.33
C PRO A 2 -6.81 -21.10 -19.43
N THR A 3 -6.15 -21.64 -18.41
CA THR A 3 -6.76 -22.63 -17.49
C THR A 3 -7.53 -21.99 -16.36
N LEU A 4 -6.99 -20.93 -15.76
CA LEU A 4 -7.56 -20.27 -14.57
C LEU A 4 -8.47 -19.08 -14.94
N LYS A 5 -8.32 -18.54 -16.16
CA LYS A 5 -9.10 -17.39 -16.65
C LYS A 5 -9.12 -16.24 -15.63
N ASP A 6 -10.30 -15.78 -15.28
CA ASP A 6 -10.59 -14.73 -14.29
C ASP A 6 -10.35 -15.15 -12.82
N LEU A 7 -10.15 -16.43 -12.57
CA LEU A 7 -9.76 -16.97 -11.26
C LEU A 7 -8.24 -17.06 -11.06
N ALA A 8 -7.44 -16.55 -11.99
CA ALA A 8 -6.01 -16.49 -11.84
C ALA A 8 -5.61 -15.60 -10.65
N PRO A 9 -4.49 -15.91 -9.94
CA PRO A 9 -3.99 -15.09 -8.87
C PRO A 9 -3.79 -13.63 -9.31
N ARG A 10 -4.12 -12.68 -8.44
CA ARG A 10 -4.10 -11.24 -8.77
C ARG A 10 -2.73 -10.75 -9.22
N ASP A 11 -1.67 -11.22 -8.60
CA ASP A 11 -0.29 -10.88 -8.96
C ASP A 11 0.06 -11.37 -10.38
N PHE A 12 -0.40 -12.56 -10.75
CA PHE A 12 -0.23 -13.08 -12.11
C PHE A 12 -0.97 -12.23 -13.14
N VAL A 13 -2.24 -11.88 -12.85
CA VAL A 13 -3.05 -11.01 -13.73
C VAL A 13 -2.39 -9.65 -13.88
N SER A 14 -1.95 -9.02 -12.79
CA SER A 14 -1.30 -7.71 -12.82
C SER A 14 -0.02 -7.71 -13.65
N ARG A 15 0.85 -8.71 -13.47
CA ARG A 15 2.07 -8.84 -14.29
C ARG A 15 1.77 -9.06 -15.77
N SER A 16 0.75 -9.87 -16.07
CA SER A 16 0.33 -10.09 -17.45
C SER A 16 -0.22 -8.82 -18.10
N MET A 17 -1.01 -8.03 -17.38
CA MET A 17 -1.52 -6.75 -17.85
C MET A 17 -0.39 -5.76 -18.13
N ASP A 18 0.58 -5.66 -17.22
CA ASP A 18 1.77 -4.82 -17.37
C ASP A 18 2.59 -5.22 -18.61
N GLN A 19 2.76 -6.53 -18.82
CA GLN A 19 3.44 -7.06 -20.01
C GLN A 19 2.71 -6.70 -21.30
N GLU A 20 1.38 -6.84 -21.36
CA GLU A 20 0.59 -6.43 -22.53
C GLU A 20 0.76 -4.94 -22.85
N ILE A 21 0.76 -4.10 -21.84
CA ILE A 21 0.96 -2.65 -21.99
C ILE A 21 2.38 -2.37 -22.50
N LYS A 22 3.42 -2.93 -21.89
CA LYS A 22 4.83 -2.72 -22.26
C LYS A 22 5.16 -3.21 -23.67
N GLU A 23 4.53 -4.28 -24.10
CA GLU A 23 4.69 -4.81 -25.47
C GLU A 23 3.82 -4.09 -26.51
N GLY A 24 3.13 -3.03 -26.12
CA GLY A 24 2.36 -2.18 -27.02
C GLY A 24 1.00 -2.74 -27.44
N ARG A 25 0.49 -3.76 -26.74
CA ARG A 25 -0.85 -4.34 -26.95
C ARG A 25 -1.92 -3.72 -26.04
N GLY A 26 -1.57 -2.68 -25.30
CA GLY A 26 -2.52 -1.90 -24.51
C GLY A 26 -3.57 -1.20 -25.38
N CYS A 27 -4.61 -0.69 -24.74
CA CYS A 27 -5.73 0.00 -25.35
C CYS A 27 -5.52 1.53 -25.36
N GLY A 28 -6.34 2.21 -26.17
CA GLY A 28 -6.31 3.66 -26.32
C GLY A 28 -5.15 4.19 -27.17
N PRO A 29 -5.12 5.50 -27.44
CA PRO A 29 -4.13 6.11 -28.31
C PRO A 29 -2.69 6.03 -27.78
N LYS A 30 -2.53 5.96 -26.47
CA LYS A 30 -1.22 5.82 -25.80
C LYS A 30 -0.84 4.37 -25.52
N LYS A 31 -1.75 3.41 -25.70
CA LYS A 31 -1.57 1.99 -25.40
C LYS A 31 -1.14 1.72 -23.94
N ASP A 32 -1.59 2.55 -23.01
CA ASP A 32 -1.15 2.62 -21.63
C ASP A 32 -2.08 1.96 -20.62
N HIS A 33 -3.13 1.28 -21.06
CA HIS A 33 -4.11 0.61 -20.22
C HIS A 33 -4.67 -0.64 -20.87
N VAL A 34 -5.41 -1.44 -20.10
CA VAL A 34 -6.26 -2.53 -20.57
C VAL A 34 -7.72 -2.26 -20.20
N LEU A 35 -8.64 -3.03 -20.73
CA LEU A 35 -10.07 -2.83 -20.51
C LEU A 35 -10.65 -3.89 -19.57
N LEU A 36 -11.31 -3.44 -18.50
CA LEU A 36 -12.09 -4.28 -17.59
C LEU A 36 -13.56 -4.27 -18.04
N ASP A 37 -14.03 -5.39 -18.57
CA ASP A 37 -15.39 -5.54 -19.04
C ASP A 37 -16.27 -6.23 -17.98
N LEU A 38 -17.23 -5.52 -17.44
CA LEU A 38 -18.18 -6.00 -16.44
C LEU A 38 -19.57 -6.31 -17.01
N ARG A 39 -19.83 -6.04 -18.30
CA ARG A 39 -21.16 -6.11 -18.91
C ARG A 39 -21.80 -7.50 -18.83
N HIS A 40 -20.97 -8.55 -18.80
CA HIS A 40 -21.42 -9.94 -18.65
C HIS A 40 -22.12 -10.22 -17.31
N ILE A 41 -21.92 -9.39 -16.28
CA ILE A 41 -22.54 -9.51 -14.95
C ILE A 41 -24.00 -9.04 -14.98
N GLY A 42 -24.36 -8.18 -15.92
CA GLY A 42 -25.67 -7.55 -16.05
C GLY A 42 -25.80 -6.23 -15.26
N ALA A 43 -26.45 -5.26 -15.88
CA ALA A 43 -26.52 -3.88 -15.37
C ALA A 43 -27.11 -3.78 -13.95
N ASP A 44 -28.14 -4.54 -13.64
CA ASP A 44 -28.79 -4.49 -12.32
C ASP A 44 -27.89 -5.05 -11.21
N THR A 45 -27.16 -6.11 -11.51
CA THR A 45 -26.18 -6.67 -10.58
C THR A 45 -25.03 -5.70 -10.34
N ILE A 46 -24.52 -5.05 -11.39
CA ILE A 46 -23.47 -4.04 -11.28
C ILE A 46 -23.94 -2.89 -10.41
N ARG A 47 -25.14 -2.33 -10.65
CA ARG A 47 -25.69 -1.23 -9.84
C ARG A 47 -25.88 -1.62 -8.38
N LYS A 48 -26.31 -2.84 -8.11
CA LYS A 48 -26.57 -3.32 -6.75
C LYS A 48 -25.29 -3.69 -5.98
N ARG A 49 -24.33 -4.34 -6.64
CA ARG A 49 -23.15 -4.91 -5.98
C ARG A 49 -21.87 -4.09 -6.11
N LEU A 50 -21.79 -3.24 -7.13
CA LEU A 50 -20.59 -2.49 -7.47
C LEU A 50 -20.84 -0.97 -7.64
N PRO A 51 -21.65 -0.33 -6.75
CA PRO A 51 -21.98 1.09 -6.90
C PRO A 51 -20.74 1.99 -6.90
N SER A 52 -19.74 1.69 -6.08
CA SER A 52 -18.48 2.45 -6.03
C SER A 52 -17.69 2.35 -7.33
N ILE A 53 -17.70 1.20 -7.99
CA ILE A 53 -17.02 1.02 -9.28
C ILE A 53 -17.70 1.85 -10.37
N LEU A 54 -19.03 1.89 -10.38
CA LEU A 54 -19.79 2.77 -11.28
C LEU A 54 -19.45 4.24 -11.07
N GLU A 55 -19.42 4.67 -9.82
CA GLU A 55 -19.10 6.05 -9.46
C GLU A 55 -17.67 6.44 -9.87
N ILE A 56 -16.69 5.60 -9.58
CA ILE A 56 -15.28 5.81 -9.94
C ILE A 56 -15.13 5.82 -11.46
N GLY A 57 -15.69 4.83 -12.16
CA GLY A 57 -15.65 4.76 -13.62
C GLY A 57 -16.24 6.01 -14.28
N HIS A 58 -17.37 6.48 -13.78
CA HIS A 58 -18.01 7.69 -14.28
C HIS A 58 -17.18 8.96 -13.98
N LYS A 59 -16.73 9.14 -12.72
CA LYS A 59 -16.03 10.35 -12.30
C LYS A 59 -14.64 10.51 -12.91
N PHE A 60 -13.87 9.42 -13.02
CA PHE A 60 -12.47 9.49 -13.42
C PHE A 60 -12.20 9.07 -14.85
N ALA A 61 -13.03 8.20 -15.43
CA ALA A 61 -12.90 7.74 -16.80
C ALA A 61 -14.02 8.20 -17.73
N ASN A 62 -15.08 8.82 -17.18
CA ASN A 62 -16.30 9.18 -17.91
C ASN A 62 -16.97 7.96 -18.59
N VAL A 63 -16.95 6.82 -17.92
CA VAL A 63 -17.42 5.52 -18.41
C VAL A 63 -18.63 5.05 -17.61
N ASP A 64 -19.71 4.62 -18.30
CA ASP A 64 -20.80 3.85 -17.70
C ASP A 64 -20.47 2.35 -17.79
N ALA A 65 -19.96 1.77 -16.70
CA ALA A 65 -19.55 0.37 -16.68
C ALA A 65 -20.66 -0.65 -16.94
N THR A 66 -21.92 -0.22 -16.99
CA THR A 66 -23.03 -1.07 -17.43
C THR A 66 -23.13 -1.19 -18.95
N LYS A 67 -22.49 -0.30 -19.70
CA LYS A 67 -22.57 -0.20 -21.16
C LYS A 67 -21.23 -0.40 -21.86
N GLU A 68 -20.15 0.02 -21.24
CA GLU A 68 -18.81 0.00 -21.83
C GLU A 68 -17.74 -0.41 -20.81
N PRO A 69 -16.59 -0.95 -21.25
CA PRO A 69 -15.54 -1.39 -20.35
C PRO A 69 -14.77 -0.22 -19.74
N ILE A 70 -14.24 -0.43 -18.55
CA ILE A 70 -13.48 0.56 -17.79
C ILE A 70 -11.99 0.45 -18.17
N PRO A 71 -11.29 1.55 -18.49
CA PRO A 71 -9.83 1.54 -18.63
C PRO A 71 -9.16 1.34 -17.26
N VAL A 72 -8.26 0.36 -17.16
CA VAL A 72 -7.55 0.03 -15.92
C VAL A 72 -6.07 -0.23 -16.18
N VAL A 73 -5.27 0.05 -15.17
CA VAL A 73 -3.83 -0.25 -15.16
C VAL A 73 -3.46 -0.98 -13.88
N PRO A 74 -2.45 -1.84 -13.89
CA PRO A 74 -1.90 -2.39 -12.66
C PRO A 74 -1.36 -1.28 -11.77
N THR A 75 -1.70 -1.30 -10.48
CA THR A 75 -1.17 -0.36 -9.49
C THR A 75 -0.78 -1.11 -8.22
N ILE A 76 0.10 -0.49 -7.44
CA ILE A 76 0.47 -1.00 -6.12
C ILE A 76 -0.79 -1.01 -5.24
N HIS A 77 -1.06 -2.15 -4.61
CA HIS A 77 -2.24 -2.34 -3.76
C HIS A 77 -1.88 -2.49 -2.30
N TYR A 78 -0.85 -3.29 -1.99
CA TYR A 78 -0.43 -3.61 -0.62
C TYR A 78 1.07 -3.86 -0.58
N GLN A 79 1.73 -3.34 0.43
CA GLN A 79 3.15 -3.57 0.65
C GLN A 79 3.34 -4.74 1.62
N MET A 80 3.83 -5.87 1.10
CA MET A 80 4.32 -6.95 1.94
C MET A 80 5.70 -6.60 2.47
N GLY A 81 6.00 -7.03 3.71
CA GLY A 81 7.19 -6.58 4.40
C GLY A 81 6.88 -5.40 5.31
N GLY A 82 7.87 -4.57 5.61
CA GLY A 82 7.72 -3.40 6.47
C GLY A 82 8.64 -3.44 7.68
N ILE A 83 8.26 -2.77 8.75
CA ILE A 83 9.02 -2.70 10.01
C ILE A 83 8.98 -4.07 10.72
N PRO A 84 10.11 -4.76 10.92
CA PRO A 84 10.12 -6.06 11.57
C PRO A 84 9.55 -6.00 12.99
N THR A 85 8.63 -6.90 13.31
CA THR A 85 8.02 -7.00 14.63
C THR A 85 7.93 -8.43 15.12
N ASN A 86 7.83 -8.59 16.46
CA ASN A 86 7.42 -9.85 17.06
C ASN A 86 5.89 -9.99 17.07
N ILE A 87 5.39 -11.11 17.60
CA ILE A 87 3.94 -11.40 17.69
C ILE A 87 3.14 -10.43 18.58
N HIS A 88 3.82 -9.60 19.37
CA HIS A 88 3.22 -8.57 20.20
C HIS A 88 3.25 -7.19 19.56
N GLY A 89 3.67 -7.09 18.29
CA GLY A 89 3.80 -5.83 17.59
C GLY A 89 5.00 -4.97 18.01
N GLN A 90 5.87 -5.46 18.89
CA GLN A 90 7.09 -4.73 19.28
C GLN A 90 8.08 -4.76 18.14
N VAL A 91 8.63 -3.60 17.79
CA VAL A 91 9.65 -3.48 16.76
C VAL A 91 10.93 -4.19 17.19
N VAL A 92 11.51 -4.95 16.28
CA VAL A 92 12.79 -5.62 16.47
C VAL A 92 13.82 -5.10 15.47
N ALA A 93 15.06 -4.95 15.92
CA ALA A 93 16.17 -4.51 15.08
C ALA A 93 17.29 -5.55 15.10
N PRO A 94 18.04 -5.73 13.99
CA PRO A 94 19.22 -6.60 13.99
C PRO A 94 20.28 -6.11 14.96
N LYS A 95 20.82 -7.00 15.78
CA LYS A 95 21.93 -6.69 16.68
C LYS A 95 22.78 -7.93 16.94
N ASN A 96 24.08 -7.84 16.69
CA ASN A 96 25.07 -8.89 16.99
C ASN A 96 24.68 -10.30 16.49
N GLY A 97 24.12 -10.40 15.28
CA GLY A 97 23.68 -11.67 14.68
C GLY A 97 22.34 -12.20 15.19
N GLY A 98 21.65 -11.46 16.08
CA GLY A 98 20.29 -11.73 16.56
C GLY A 98 19.34 -10.57 16.34
N GLN A 99 18.27 -10.54 17.12
CA GLN A 99 17.30 -9.46 17.14
C GLN A 99 17.16 -8.88 18.55
N GLU A 100 17.08 -7.56 18.65
CA GLU A 100 16.80 -6.84 19.89
C GLU A 100 15.49 -6.07 19.76
N ILE A 101 14.69 -6.06 20.84
CA ILE A 101 13.46 -5.29 20.92
C ILE A 101 13.77 -3.80 21.07
N VAL A 102 13.25 -2.98 20.16
CA VAL A 102 13.28 -1.53 20.29
C VAL A 102 12.21 -1.11 21.30
N ARG A 103 12.62 -0.85 22.53
CA ARG A 103 11.70 -0.58 23.65
C ARG A 103 10.84 0.66 23.37
N GLY A 104 9.54 0.52 23.61
CA GLY A 104 8.57 1.60 23.46
C GLY A 104 8.11 1.84 22.02
N LEU A 105 8.64 1.11 21.02
CA LEU A 105 8.22 1.22 19.64
C LEU A 105 7.43 -0.01 19.21
N TYR A 106 6.25 0.24 18.63
CA TYR A 106 5.35 -0.78 18.10
C TYR A 106 4.98 -0.46 16.66
N ALA A 107 4.77 -1.49 15.85
CA ALA A 107 4.21 -1.38 14.53
C ALA A 107 3.24 -2.54 14.29
N ILE A 108 2.09 -2.27 13.67
CA ILE A 108 1.05 -3.25 13.38
C ILE A 108 0.42 -2.94 12.03
N GLY A 109 -0.17 -3.96 11.40
CA GLY A 109 -0.83 -3.84 10.11
C GLY A 109 0.15 -3.66 8.95
N GLU A 110 -0.27 -2.97 7.90
CA GLU A 110 0.47 -2.90 6.65
C GLU A 110 1.91 -2.34 6.78
N CYS A 111 2.15 -1.43 7.71
CA CYS A 111 3.49 -0.90 7.95
C CYS A 111 4.44 -1.88 8.68
N ALA A 112 3.91 -2.96 9.24
CA ALA A 112 4.66 -3.93 10.02
C ALA A 112 4.96 -5.21 9.25
N CYS A 113 6.02 -5.89 9.64
CA CYS A 113 6.36 -7.21 9.12
C CYS A 113 6.50 -8.20 10.27
N VAL A 114 5.41 -8.89 10.58
CA VAL A 114 5.39 -10.05 11.50
C VAL A 114 5.65 -11.36 10.77
N SER A 115 5.99 -11.29 9.47
CA SER A 115 6.35 -12.42 8.59
C SER A 115 5.22 -13.40 8.26
N VAL A 116 3.96 -12.97 8.32
CA VAL A 116 2.81 -13.85 8.02
C VAL A 116 2.37 -13.82 6.56
N HIS A 117 2.82 -12.86 5.77
CA HIS A 117 2.37 -12.70 4.38
C HIS A 117 3.34 -13.24 3.34
N GLY A 118 4.60 -13.45 3.68
CA GLY A 118 5.62 -13.81 2.70
C GLY A 118 5.77 -12.74 1.62
N ALA A 119 6.02 -13.17 0.38
CA ALA A 119 6.15 -12.27 -0.75
C ALA A 119 4.82 -11.87 -1.39
N ASN A 120 3.74 -12.59 -1.13
CA ASN A 120 2.41 -12.33 -1.68
C ASN A 120 1.31 -12.69 -0.67
N ARG A 121 0.58 -11.68 -0.22
CA ARG A 121 -0.48 -11.81 0.77
C ARG A 121 -1.70 -12.54 0.18
N LEU A 122 -2.25 -13.49 0.92
CA LEU A 122 -3.56 -14.08 0.60
C LEU A 122 -4.67 -13.03 0.74
N GLY A 123 -5.67 -13.13 -0.10
CA GLY A 123 -6.84 -12.24 -0.09
C GLY A 123 -7.47 -12.14 1.30
N THR A 124 -7.87 -10.94 1.71
CA THR A 124 -8.45 -10.59 3.03
C THR A 124 -7.53 -10.70 4.25
N ASN A 125 -6.37 -11.36 4.15
CA ASN A 125 -5.48 -11.55 5.31
C ASN A 125 -4.90 -10.23 5.85
N SER A 126 -4.89 -9.14 5.08
CA SER A 126 -4.53 -7.82 5.63
C SER A 126 -5.45 -7.36 6.75
N LEU A 127 -6.76 -7.61 6.61
CA LEU A 127 -7.73 -7.26 7.66
C LEU A 127 -7.56 -8.11 8.91
N LEU A 128 -7.26 -9.40 8.74
CA LEU A 128 -6.95 -10.29 9.85
C LEU A 128 -5.67 -9.88 10.59
N ASP A 129 -4.63 -9.51 9.85
CA ASP A 129 -3.37 -8.99 10.39
C ASP A 129 -3.61 -7.76 11.28
N LEU A 130 -4.33 -6.76 10.79
CA LEU A 130 -4.70 -5.56 11.54
C LEU A 130 -5.39 -5.89 12.86
N LEU A 131 -6.37 -6.80 12.84
CA LEU A 131 -7.15 -7.16 14.02
C LEU A 131 -6.36 -8.01 15.02
N VAL A 132 -5.67 -9.05 14.56
CA VAL A 132 -4.95 -10.00 15.39
C VAL A 132 -3.78 -9.33 16.09
N PHE A 133 -2.89 -8.68 15.32
CA PHE A 133 -1.69 -8.06 15.88
C PHE A 133 -1.98 -6.72 16.54
N GLY A 134 -3.02 -5.99 16.13
CA GLY A 134 -3.51 -4.83 16.85
C GLY A 134 -3.99 -5.19 18.24
N ARG A 135 -4.77 -6.26 18.36
CA ARG A 135 -5.21 -6.79 19.67
C ARG A 135 -4.05 -7.32 20.49
N ALA A 136 -3.12 -8.05 19.88
CA ALA A 136 -1.94 -8.59 20.57
C ALA A 136 -1.06 -7.47 21.15
N ALA A 137 -0.80 -6.41 20.36
CA ALA A 137 -0.06 -5.24 20.80
C ALA A 137 -0.78 -4.50 21.92
N GLY A 138 -2.09 -4.26 21.80
CA GLY A 138 -2.88 -3.63 22.85
C GLY A 138 -2.83 -4.41 24.17
N ASN A 139 -3.04 -5.72 24.11
CA ASN A 139 -2.95 -6.58 25.31
C ASN A 139 -1.54 -6.54 25.93
N HIS A 140 -0.50 -6.56 25.11
CA HIS A 140 0.88 -6.49 25.57
C HIS A 140 1.18 -5.15 26.27
N ILE A 141 0.75 -4.03 25.68
CA ILE A 141 0.92 -2.70 26.26
C ILE A 141 0.25 -2.60 27.63
N VAL A 142 -0.97 -3.10 27.75
CA VAL A 142 -1.70 -3.14 29.04
C VAL A 142 -0.97 -4.01 30.06
N ALA A 143 -0.57 -5.23 29.66
CA ALA A 143 0.12 -6.17 30.55
C ALA A 143 1.51 -5.65 30.99
N SER A 144 2.19 -4.89 30.13
CA SER A 144 3.51 -4.31 30.42
C SER A 144 3.46 -3.10 31.36
N LYS A 145 2.25 -2.69 31.80
CA LYS A 145 2.05 -1.53 32.68
C LYS A 145 2.74 -0.24 32.22
N LEU A 146 2.87 -0.04 30.92
CA LEU A 146 3.49 1.16 30.35
C LEU A 146 2.78 2.45 30.79
N LYS A 147 1.49 2.37 31.10
CA LYS A 147 0.71 3.48 31.65
C LYS A 147 1.22 3.99 33.01
N GLU A 148 1.86 3.11 33.79
CA GLU A 148 2.37 3.43 35.13
C GLU A 148 3.80 4.00 35.09
N GLN A 149 4.43 4.05 33.91
CA GLN A 149 5.79 4.56 33.73
C GLN A 149 5.74 6.08 33.46
N SER A 150 6.60 6.81 34.14
CA SER A 150 6.79 8.22 33.83
C SER A 150 7.54 8.41 32.51
N HIS A 151 7.12 9.38 31.70
CA HIS A 151 7.86 9.76 30.52
C HIS A 151 9.21 10.39 30.91
N LYS A 152 10.25 10.04 30.14
CA LYS A 152 11.51 10.80 30.24
C LYS A 152 11.25 12.23 29.77
N ALA A 153 11.90 13.18 30.44
CA ALA A 153 11.90 14.55 29.94
C ALA A 153 12.47 14.58 28.51
N LEU A 154 11.79 15.30 27.63
CA LEU A 154 12.31 15.53 26.29
C LEU A 154 13.55 16.41 26.38
N PRO A 155 14.62 16.16 25.57
CA PRO A 155 15.74 17.08 25.44
C PRO A 155 15.23 18.47 25.03
N ALA A 156 15.84 19.53 25.54
CA ALA A 156 15.45 20.90 25.19
C ALA A 156 15.55 21.17 23.68
N ASP A 157 16.47 20.51 22.99
CA ASP A 157 16.73 20.58 21.56
C ASP A 157 16.03 19.48 20.74
N GLY A 158 15.12 18.72 21.36
CA GLY A 158 14.51 17.53 20.74
C GLY A 158 13.77 17.79 19.42
N ALA A 159 13.34 19.02 19.17
CA ALA A 159 12.69 19.43 17.92
C ALA A 159 13.62 20.11 16.91
N ASP A 160 14.83 20.55 17.32
CA ASP A 160 15.67 21.46 16.54
C ASP A 160 16.08 20.90 15.19
N LEU A 161 16.40 19.63 15.12
CA LEU A 161 16.74 18.96 13.86
C LEU A 161 15.56 18.95 12.88
N ALA A 162 14.35 18.71 13.36
CA ALA A 162 13.15 18.69 12.51
C ALA A 162 12.80 20.12 12.05
N LEU A 163 12.89 21.08 12.95
CA LEU A 163 12.63 22.49 12.65
C LEU A 163 13.68 23.07 11.67
N SER A 164 14.96 22.72 11.84
CA SER A 164 16.01 23.14 10.90
C SER A 164 15.83 22.54 9.50
N ARG A 165 15.38 21.28 9.39
CA ARG A 165 15.05 20.66 8.10
C ARG A 165 13.87 21.34 7.44
N LEU A 166 12.82 21.65 8.19
CA LEU A 166 11.66 22.38 7.68
C LEU A 166 12.05 23.77 7.18
N ALA A 167 12.76 24.54 7.99
CA ALA A 167 13.27 25.86 7.62
C ALA A 167 14.16 25.82 6.36
N HIS A 168 15.01 24.79 6.24
CA HIS A 168 15.81 24.59 5.03
C HIS A 168 14.94 24.33 3.78
N LEU A 169 13.90 23.51 3.90
CA LEU A 169 12.96 23.27 2.80
C LEU A 169 12.19 24.53 2.42
N GLU A 170 11.73 25.29 3.38
CA GLU A 170 11.00 26.55 3.16
C GLU A 170 11.88 27.63 2.52
N ALA A 171 13.16 27.70 2.89
CA ALA A 171 14.13 28.64 2.33
C ALA A 171 14.74 28.18 0.99
N SER A 172 14.41 26.96 0.54
CA SER A 172 14.97 26.39 -0.67
C SER A 172 14.52 27.15 -1.92
N THR A 173 15.49 27.68 -2.66
CA THR A 173 15.28 28.37 -3.94
C THR A 173 15.81 27.53 -5.13
N GLY A 174 15.89 26.21 -4.97
CA GLY A 174 16.42 25.28 -5.97
C GLY A 174 15.73 25.42 -7.32
N SER A 175 16.46 25.17 -8.39
CA SER A 175 15.99 25.21 -9.78
C SER A 175 15.14 23.99 -10.16
N GLU A 176 15.20 22.91 -9.39
CA GLU A 176 14.48 21.67 -9.68
C GLU A 176 13.03 21.76 -9.23
N ARG A 177 12.14 21.49 -10.16
CA ARG A 177 10.69 21.42 -9.83
C ARG A 177 10.34 20.03 -9.34
N VAL A 178 9.59 19.94 -8.22
CA VAL A 178 9.11 18.68 -7.66
C VAL A 178 8.44 17.79 -8.71
N GLN A 179 7.68 18.37 -9.64
CA GLN A 179 7.01 17.61 -10.69
C GLN A 179 8.00 16.95 -11.66
N VAL A 180 9.13 17.57 -11.97
CA VAL A 180 10.17 17.00 -12.84
C VAL A 180 10.81 15.80 -12.14
N VAL A 181 11.27 15.99 -10.90
CA VAL A 181 11.86 14.91 -10.09
C VAL A 181 10.88 13.74 -9.92
N ALA A 182 9.62 14.03 -9.61
CA ALA A 182 8.59 13.00 -9.48
C ALA A 182 8.36 12.21 -10.79
N ASN A 183 8.41 12.88 -11.94
CA ASN A 183 8.27 12.23 -13.24
C ASN A 183 9.50 11.35 -13.57
N ASP A 184 10.69 11.83 -13.24
CA ASP A 184 11.92 11.06 -13.46
C ASP A 184 11.98 9.82 -12.57
N ILE A 185 11.57 9.93 -11.30
CA ILE A 185 11.40 8.76 -10.41
C ILE A 185 10.41 7.77 -11.02
N ARG A 186 9.24 8.22 -11.47
CA ARG A 186 8.25 7.34 -12.10
C ARG A 186 8.81 6.61 -13.33
N ARG A 187 9.56 7.30 -14.19
CA ARG A 187 10.20 6.68 -15.36
C ARG A 187 11.25 5.64 -14.99
N THR A 188 12.01 5.90 -13.94
CA THR A 188 13.08 5.00 -13.47
C THR A 188 12.49 3.74 -12.82
N MET A 189 11.30 3.85 -12.21
CA MET A 189 10.62 2.75 -11.52
C MET A 189 9.72 1.91 -12.45
N GLN A 190 9.49 2.31 -13.67
CA GLN A 190 8.78 1.55 -14.72
C GLN A 190 9.71 0.58 -15.45
#